data_b295b99852250148a366ac78b1d157b3
#
_entry.id   b295b99852250148a366ac78b1d157b3
#
_cell.length_a   1.000
_cell.length_b   1.000
_cell.length_c   1.000
_cell.angle_alpha   90.00
_cell.angle_beta   90.00
_cell.angle_gamma   90.00
#
_symmetry.space_group_name_H-M   'P 1'
#
loop_
_entity.id
_entity.type
_entity.pdbx_description
1 polymer ?
#
loop_
_entity_poly.entity_id
_entity_poly.type
_entity_poly.pdbx_seq_one_letter_code
_entity_poly.pdbx_strand_id
1 'polypeptide(L)'
;MYTYLQLYTMPPPKEKSSPHTKTRTHTHNIYTIYRLNNQAMGCFLLRVLPEYRQSKIVRSRDLAVLDTCDIVIDVGGTYDHTKLRYDHHQRDYDERFDAGKEGTDGDRCTKLSASGLVYRHYGKEVIQTYYPTLSKEHVDLVYTKIYNSLLEALDAIDTGVEMSENDLLYKDTTGLSSRVARLNPRWNEVDENGNTPDYDERFMEASKICGDDFLSVMTRIVESDLPARDFVEKAVVGRHETDPSGEIIHFPTGGLPWKGHLYELEKIHSIDPLIKFVLYTDQGGMWRVQAVTVEGKAFENRLSLPKAWRGVRDDDLEKVTKIKGSRFVHAAGFIGGNSNYEGALEMARQALLAKEE
;
A
#
# COMPACT_ATOMS: atom_id res chain seq x y z
N MET A 1 2.03 -0.36 32.04
CA MET A 1 3.04 0.64 31.69
C MET A 1 2.74 1.04 30.24
N TYR A 2 2.00 2.13 30.04
CA TYR A 2 1.57 2.56 28.71
C TYR A 2 2.67 3.41 28.11
N THR A 3 3.31 2.88 27.06
CA THR A 3 4.31 3.63 26.28
C THR A 3 3.54 4.44 25.23
N TYR A 4 3.56 5.76 25.35
CA TYR A 4 3.03 6.68 24.35
C TYR A 4 3.79 6.51 23.04
N LEU A 5 3.09 6.11 21.97
CA LEU A 5 3.58 6.25 20.61
C LEU A 5 3.60 7.75 20.28
N GLN A 6 4.78 8.31 20.24
CA GLN A 6 5.01 9.64 19.70
C GLN A 6 4.86 9.56 18.18
N LEU A 7 3.75 10.06 17.65
CA LEU A 7 3.57 10.25 16.22
C LEU A 7 4.65 11.21 15.73
N TYR A 8 5.65 10.68 15.03
CA TYR A 8 6.61 11.48 14.29
C TYR A 8 5.87 12.21 13.17
N THR A 9 5.58 13.47 13.37
CA THR A 9 5.29 14.38 12.25
C THR A 9 6.61 14.59 11.52
N MET A 10 6.75 14.02 10.32
CA MET A 10 7.92 14.29 9.48
C MET A 10 8.00 15.81 9.24
N PRO A 11 9.13 16.44 9.53
CA PRO A 11 9.31 17.84 9.19
C PRO A 11 9.28 18.02 7.66
N PRO A 12 8.77 19.13 7.15
CA PRO A 12 8.83 19.41 5.72
C PRO A 12 10.28 19.34 5.23
N PRO A 13 10.53 18.91 3.99
CA PRO A 13 11.88 18.76 3.44
C PRO A 13 12.68 20.06 3.61
N LYS A 14 13.92 19.95 4.10
CA LYS A 14 14.82 21.10 4.31
C LYS A 14 15.12 21.77 2.97
N GLU A 15 14.90 23.07 2.90
CA GLU A 15 15.27 23.89 1.75
C GLU A 15 16.78 23.81 1.49
N LYS A 16 17.13 23.38 0.27
CA LYS A 16 18.49 23.60 -0.26
C LYS A 16 18.54 25.05 -0.77
N SER A 17 19.36 25.88 -0.17
CA SER A 17 19.68 27.21 -0.68
C SER A 17 20.36 27.11 -2.03
N SER A 18 19.66 27.46 -3.10
CA SER A 18 20.15 27.66 -4.45
C SER A 18 20.21 29.16 -4.76
N PRO A 19 21.25 29.66 -5.48
CA PRO A 19 21.42 31.09 -5.66
C PRO A 19 20.43 31.67 -6.68
N HIS A 20 19.78 32.73 -6.23
CA HIS A 20 19.05 33.78 -6.98
C HIS A 20 18.59 33.50 -8.41
N THR A 21 17.44 32.85 -8.56
CA THR A 21 16.54 33.07 -9.69
C THR A 21 15.34 33.86 -9.19
N LYS A 22 14.99 34.97 -9.88
CA LYS A 22 13.84 35.78 -9.54
C LYS A 22 12.58 34.93 -9.60
N THR A 23 12.11 34.50 -8.45
CA THR A 23 10.84 33.78 -8.31
C THR A 23 9.71 34.77 -8.57
N ARG A 24 9.07 34.62 -9.73
CA ARG A 24 7.73 35.15 -9.94
C ARG A 24 6.84 34.39 -8.94
N THR A 25 6.34 35.06 -7.93
CA THR A 25 5.29 34.54 -7.03
C THR A 25 3.99 34.45 -7.79
N HIS A 26 3.84 33.41 -8.59
CA HIS A 26 2.53 33.04 -9.14
C HIS A 26 1.79 32.27 -8.06
N THR A 27 0.74 32.87 -7.52
CA THR A 27 -0.20 32.19 -6.64
C THR A 27 -1.06 31.29 -7.54
N HIS A 28 -0.74 30.00 -7.59
CA HIS A 28 -1.54 29.05 -8.35
C HIS A 28 -2.89 28.83 -7.65
N ASN A 29 -3.97 28.79 -8.41
CA ASN A 29 -5.30 28.47 -7.89
C ASN A 29 -5.66 27.04 -8.30
N ILE A 30 -5.98 26.20 -7.32
CA ILE A 30 -6.42 24.81 -7.50
C ILE A 30 -7.93 24.74 -7.25
N TYR A 31 -8.66 24.08 -8.14
CA TYR A 31 -10.13 24.02 -8.09
C TYR A 31 -10.70 22.62 -7.86
N THR A 32 -11.78 22.50 -7.08
CA THR A 32 -12.43 21.23 -6.71
C THR A 32 -13.91 21.35 -6.28
N ILE A 33 -14.68 20.22 -6.26
CA ILE A 33 -16.10 20.12 -5.89
C ILE A 33 -16.42 19.02 -4.85
N TYR A 34 -17.67 18.84 -4.49
CA TYR A 34 -18.33 18.08 -3.42
C TYR A 34 -17.92 16.64 -3.10
N ARG A 35 -17.14 15.93 -3.90
CA ARG A 35 -16.59 14.62 -3.53
C ARG A 35 -15.22 14.81 -2.88
N LEU A 36 -15.17 14.78 -1.55
CA LEU A 36 -13.99 15.18 -0.78
C LEU A 36 -12.74 14.32 -1.04
N ASN A 37 -12.89 13.02 -1.34
CA ASN A 37 -11.75 12.09 -1.32
C ASN A 37 -10.71 12.36 -2.41
N ASN A 38 -11.13 12.33 -3.67
CA ASN A 38 -10.20 12.41 -4.80
C ASN A 38 -9.62 13.80 -4.96
N GLN A 39 -10.42 14.80 -4.76
CA GLN A 39 -9.99 16.19 -4.79
C GLN A 39 -9.00 16.48 -3.66
N ALA A 40 -9.31 16.00 -2.45
CA ALA A 40 -8.48 16.18 -1.26
C ALA A 40 -7.10 15.52 -1.43
N MET A 41 -7.06 14.29 -1.97
CA MET A 41 -5.82 13.59 -2.30
C MET A 41 -5.05 14.31 -3.42
N GLY A 42 -5.71 14.67 -4.52
CA GLY A 42 -5.08 15.39 -5.63
C GLY A 42 -4.48 16.74 -5.20
N CYS A 43 -5.23 17.51 -4.40
CA CYS A 43 -4.73 18.78 -3.83
C CYS A 43 -3.55 18.57 -2.87
N PHE A 44 -3.59 17.52 -2.04
CA PHE A 44 -2.46 17.18 -1.18
C PHE A 44 -1.21 16.90 -2.02
N LEU A 45 -1.31 16.00 -3.00
CA LEU A 45 -0.18 15.61 -3.86
C LEU A 45 0.47 16.80 -4.55
N LEU A 46 -0.33 17.69 -5.13
CA LEU A 46 0.19 18.91 -5.77
C LEU A 46 0.87 19.82 -4.76
N ARG A 47 0.30 20.06 -3.58
CA ARG A 47 0.86 20.96 -2.58
C ARG A 47 2.13 20.44 -1.89
N VAL A 48 2.49 19.18 -2.07
CA VAL A 48 3.81 18.64 -1.71
C VAL A 48 4.90 19.27 -2.59
N LEU A 49 4.61 19.53 -3.84
CA LEU A 49 5.56 20.03 -4.81
C LEU A 49 5.86 21.52 -4.56
N PRO A 50 7.14 21.95 -4.64
CA PRO A 50 7.53 23.33 -4.38
C PRO A 50 6.76 24.38 -5.19
N GLU A 51 6.46 24.06 -6.44
CA GLU A 51 5.72 24.90 -7.38
C GLU A 51 4.30 25.20 -6.90
N TYR A 52 3.60 24.22 -6.33
CA TYR A 52 2.19 24.33 -5.93
C TYR A 52 1.97 24.49 -4.42
N ARG A 53 3.02 24.49 -3.63
CA ARG A 53 2.95 24.52 -2.15
C ARG A 53 2.13 25.67 -1.60
N GLN A 54 2.22 26.85 -2.24
CA GLN A 54 1.51 28.08 -1.85
C GLN A 54 0.20 28.27 -2.61
N SER A 55 -0.27 27.28 -3.36
CA SER A 55 -1.48 27.38 -4.16
C SER A 55 -2.71 27.63 -3.30
N LYS A 56 -3.53 28.58 -3.71
CA LYS A 56 -4.84 28.81 -3.13
C LYS A 56 -5.81 27.79 -3.70
N ILE A 57 -6.54 27.11 -2.84
CA ILE A 57 -7.63 26.22 -3.24
C ILE A 57 -8.91 27.04 -3.35
N VAL A 58 -9.58 26.94 -4.48
CA VAL A 58 -10.86 27.62 -4.75
C VAL A 58 -11.86 26.56 -5.18
N ARG A 59 -13.09 26.60 -4.67
CA ARG A 59 -14.14 25.60 -4.93
C ARG A 59 -15.31 26.20 -5.70
N SER A 60 -15.51 25.82 -6.96
CA SER A 60 -16.59 26.34 -7.83
C SER A 60 -16.99 25.34 -8.91
N ARG A 61 -18.18 25.54 -9.52
CA ARG A 61 -18.62 24.88 -10.76
C ARG A 61 -18.76 25.88 -11.92
N ASP A 62 -18.56 27.14 -11.64
CA ASP A 62 -18.66 28.18 -12.63
C ASP A 62 -17.48 28.09 -13.60
N LEU A 63 -17.77 27.81 -14.88
CA LEU A 63 -16.77 27.68 -15.93
C LEU A 63 -15.94 28.96 -16.08
N ALA A 64 -16.55 30.14 -15.93
CA ALA A 64 -15.82 31.39 -16.00
C ALA A 64 -14.76 31.53 -14.90
N VAL A 65 -15.03 30.94 -13.75
CA VAL A 65 -14.06 30.90 -12.65
C VAL A 65 -13.00 29.81 -12.92
N LEU A 66 -13.39 28.62 -13.41
CA LEU A 66 -12.45 27.55 -13.76
C LEU A 66 -11.43 27.98 -14.82
N ASP A 67 -11.84 28.79 -15.80
CA ASP A 67 -10.95 29.32 -16.85
C ASP A 67 -9.87 30.25 -16.32
N THR A 68 -10.07 30.84 -15.16
CA THR A 68 -9.05 31.68 -14.48
C THR A 68 -8.02 30.90 -13.67
N CYS A 69 -8.17 29.57 -13.58
CA CYS A 69 -7.36 28.76 -12.71
C CYS A 69 -6.23 28.08 -13.45
N ASP A 70 -5.08 28.03 -12.79
CA ASP A 70 -3.90 27.37 -13.32
C ASP A 70 -4.14 25.86 -13.43
N ILE A 71 -4.68 25.23 -12.37
CA ILE A 71 -4.99 23.79 -12.32
C ILE A 71 -6.46 23.59 -11.97
N VAL A 72 -7.10 22.64 -12.63
CA VAL A 72 -8.48 22.22 -12.35
C VAL A 72 -8.53 20.73 -12.12
N ILE A 73 -9.17 20.31 -11.01
CA ILE A 73 -9.26 18.91 -10.56
C ILE A 73 -10.73 18.53 -10.37
N ASP A 74 -11.14 17.41 -10.97
CA ASP A 74 -12.43 16.75 -10.79
C ASP A 74 -13.65 17.60 -11.20
N VAL A 75 -13.46 18.51 -12.12
CA VAL A 75 -14.50 19.40 -12.63
C VAL A 75 -14.14 19.96 -14.01
N GLY A 76 -15.17 20.38 -14.77
CA GLY A 76 -15.01 21.00 -16.08
C GLY A 76 -15.08 20.03 -17.25
N GLY A 77 -15.21 18.72 -17.01
CA GLY A 77 -15.42 17.69 -18.03
C GLY A 77 -14.26 17.55 -19.01
N THR A 78 -13.03 17.86 -18.59
CA THR A 78 -11.86 17.82 -19.47
C THR A 78 -10.66 17.19 -18.78
N TYR A 79 -10.05 16.18 -19.42
CA TYR A 79 -8.72 15.73 -19.10
C TYR A 79 -7.75 16.19 -20.19
N ASP A 80 -6.82 17.05 -19.83
CA ASP A 80 -5.75 17.56 -20.68
C ASP A 80 -4.57 17.99 -19.81
N HIS A 81 -3.54 17.15 -19.72
CA HIS A 81 -2.35 17.43 -18.92
C HIS A 81 -1.61 18.69 -19.37
N THR A 82 -1.63 19.00 -20.66
CA THR A 82 -0.93 20.19 -21.18
C THR A 82 -1.58 21.50 -20.74
N LYS A 83 -2.86 21.44 -20.36
CA LYS A 83 -3.64 22.55 -19.80
C LYS A 83 -3.88 22.46 -18.31
N LEU A 84 -3.29 21.43 -17.66
CA LEU A 84 -3.45 21.13 -16.23
C LEU A 84 -4.95 20.96 -15.85
N ARG A 85 -5.68 20.19 -16.64
CA ARG A 85 -7.09 19.84 -16.43
C ARG A 85 -7.18 18.34 -16.15
N TYR A 86 -7.66 17.97 -14.97
CA TYR A 86 -7.69 16.60 -14.45
C TYR A 86 -9.12 16.23 -14.05
N ASP A 87 -9.99 16.06 -15.02
CA ASP A 87 -11.36 15.61 -14.81
C ASP A 87 -11.62 14.34 -15.63
N HIS A 88 -12.25 13.36 -15.02
CA HIS A 88 -12.55 12.06 -15.61
C HIS A 88 -14.02 11.93 -16.08
N HIS A 89 -14.84 12.95 -15.85
CA HIS A 89 -16.27 12.95 -16.17
C HIS A 89 -16.54 13.20 -17.67
N GLN A 90 -15.85 12.46 -18.54
CA GLN A 90 -16.03 12.54 -19.99
C GLN A 90 -16.67 11.26 -20.50
N ARG A 91 -17.50 11.37 -21.57
CA ARG A 91 -18.26 10.24 -22.09
C ARG A 91 -17.38 9.08 -22.56
N ASP A 92 -16.26 9.37 -23.22
CA ASP A 92 -15.35 8.40 -23.83
C ASP A 92 -14.05 8.24 -23.01
N TYR A 93 -14.07 8.60 -21.72
CA TYR A 93 -12.93 8.52 -20.86
C TYR A 93 -12.60 7.07 -20.50
N ASP A 94 -11.34 6.64 -20.74
CA ASP A 94 -10.85 5.27 -20.43
C ASP A 94 -9.36 5.25 -19.99
N GLU A 95 -8.89 6.31 -19.33
CA GLU A 95 -7.52 6.36 -18.83
C GLU A 95 -7.33 5.41 -17.66
N ARG A 96 -6.28 4.57 -17.72
CA ARG A 96 -5.92 3.59 -16.70
C ARG A 96 -4.47 3.76 -16.28
N PHE A 97 -4.10 3.34 -15.07
CA PHE A 97 -2.77 3.56 -14.51
C PHE A 97 -1.65 2.97 -15.36
N ASP A 98 -1.84 1.75 -15.85
CA ASP A 98 -0.85 1.00 -16.61
C ASP A 98 -1.10 1.03 -18.13
N ALA A 99 -1.96 1.89 -18.63
CA ALA A 99 -2.26 1.96 -20.04
C ALA A 99 -1.00 2.21 -20.88
N GLY A 100 -0.70 1.30 -21.81
CA GLY A 100 0.43 1.38 -22.73
C GLY A 100 1.79 0.95 -22.17
N LYS A 101 1.87 0.35 -21.00
CA LYS A 101 3.11 -0.29 -20.51
C LYS A 101 3.21 -1.71 -21.06
N GLU A 102 4.33 -2.01 -21.74
CA GLU A 102 4.66 -3.35 -22.22
C GLU A 102 4.84 -4.31 -21.03
N GLY A 103 4.18 -5.48 -21.06
CA GLY A 103 4.29 -6.50 -19.99
C GLY A 103 3.42 -6.28 -18.75
N THR A 104 2.60 -5.23 -18.70
CA THR A 104 1.49 -5.14 -17.77
C THR A 104 0.26 -5.68 -18.46
N ASP A 105 -0.41 -6.66 -17.82
CA ASP A 105 -1.73 -7.07 -18.26
C ASP A 105 -2.61 -5.82 -18.20
N GLY A 106 -2.94 -5.22 -19.35
CA GLY A 106 -3.77 -4.02 -19.46
C GLY A 106 -5.20 -4.18 -18.95
N ASP A 107 -5.41 -5.17 -18.09
CA ASP A 107 -6.66 -5.67 -17.58
C ASP A 107 -7.11 -5.05 -16.26
N ARG A 108 -6.48 -3.93 -15.82
CA ARG A 108 -7.08 -3.21 -14.71
C ARG A 108 -8.47 -2.73 -15.12
N CYS A 109 -9.50 -3.17 -14.40
CA CYS A 109 -10.86 -2.69 -14.60
C CYS A 109 -11.02 -1.21 -14.13
N THR A 110 -10.11 -0.74 -13.26
CA THR A 110 -10.18 0.58 -12.64
C THR A 110 -9.67 1.68 -13.57
N LYS A 111 -10.53 2.64 -13.87
CA LYS A 111 -10.15 3.88 -14.53
C LYS A 111 -9.60 4.87 -13.52
N LEU A 112 -8.73 5.78 -13.95
CA LEU A 112 -8.19 6.82 -13.09
C LEU A 112 -9.28 7.87 -12.77
N SER A 113 -9.45 8.18 -11.50
CA SER A 113 -10.17 9.36 -11.04
C SER A 113 -9.28 10.61 -11.14
N ALA A 114 -9.78 11.74 -10.71
CA ALA A 114 -8.98 12.97 -10.68
C ALA A 114 -7.71 12.83 -9.83
N SER A 115 -7.76 12.13 -8.68
CA SER A 115 -6.56 11.86 -7.87
C SER A 115 -5.58 10.91 -8.56
N GLY A 116 -6.10 9.89 -9.22
CA GLY A 116 -5.28 8.97 -10.01
C GLY A 116 -4.57 9.67 -11.17
N LEU A 117 -5.26 10.60 -11.86
CA LEU A 117 -4.68 11.43 -12.91
C LEU A 117 -3.54 12.34 -12.35
N VAL A 118 -3.77 13.02 -11.25
CA VAL A 118 -2.73 13.82 -10.58
C VAL A 118 -1.55 12.94 -10.18
N TYR A 119 -1.81 11.78 -9.57
CA TYR A 119 -0.76 10.86 -9.19
C TYR A 119 0.03 10.32 -10.39
N ARG A 120 -0.64 9.98 -11.48
CA ARG A 120 -0.01 9.53 -12.74
C ARG A 120 1.06 10.50 -13.21
N HIS A 121 0.79 11.80 -13.13
CA HIS A 121 1.69 12.84 -13.63
C HIS A 121 2.73 13.29 -12.61
N TYR A 122 2.36 13.39 -11.34
CA TYR A 122 3.19 14.01 -10.31
C TYR A 122 3.68 13.04 -9.21
N GLY A 123 3.14 11.82 -9.16
CA GLY A 123 3.42 10.87 -8.06
C GLY A 123 4.90 10.56 -7.88
N LYS A 124 5.67 10.40 -8.97
CA LYS A 124 7.12 10.17 -8.90
C LYS A 124 7.88 11.36 -8.34
N GLU A 125 7.50 12.57 -8.72
CA GLU A 125 8.10 13.80 -8.21
C GLU A 125 7.74 14.02 -6.74
N VAL A 126 6.51 13.69 -6.34
CA VAL A 126 6.10 13.68 -4.92
C VAL A 126 6.97 12.72 -4.11
N ILE A 127 7.21 11.50 -4.58
CA ILE A 127 8.08 10.52 -3.92
C ILE A 127 9.50 11.08 -3.80
N GLN A 128 10.07 11.62 -4.88
CA GLN A 128 11.41 12.19 -4.89
C GLN A 128 11.55 13.44 -4.00
N THR A 129 10.46 14.19 -3.77
CA THR A 129 10.46 15.32 -2.85
C THR A 129 10.71 14.88 -1.41
N TYR A 130 10.17 13.73 -0.99
CA TYR A 130 10.40 13.16 0.35
C TYR A 130 11.67 12.31 0.41
N TYR A 131 11.98 11.57 -0.64
CA TYR A 131 13.10 10.63 -0.71
C TYR A 131 14.02 10.93 -1.90
N PRO A 132 14.77 12.05 -1.89
CA PRO A 132 15.56 12.52 -3.03
C PRO A 132 16.76 11.63 -3.38
N THR A 133 17.11 10.68 -2.52
CA THR A 133 18.23 9.75 -2.73
C THR A 133 17.83 8.42 -3.36
N LEU A 134 16.52 8.17 -3.53
CA LEU A 134 16.07 6.95 -4.21
C LEU A 134 16.55 6.92 -5.67
N SER A 135 17.00 5.75 -6.11
CA SER A 135 17.25 5.53 -7.52
C SER A 135 15.97 5.61 -8.35
N LYS A 136 16.09 5.87 -9.63
CA LYS A 136 14.93 5.91 -10.54
C LYS A 136 14.13 4.59 -10.48
N GLU A 137 14.83 3.45 -10.46
CA GLU A 137 14.20 2.13 -10.35
C GLU A 137 13.40 1.97 -9.06
N HIS A 138 13.96 2.38 -7.93
CA HIS A 138 13.25 2.37 -6.65
C HIS A 138 12.05 3.32 -6.64
N VAL A 139 12.17 4.52 -7.24
CA VAL A 139 11.02 5.43 -7.40
C VAL A 139 9.92 4.79 -8.23
N ASP A 140 10.23 4.11 -9.33
CA ASP A 140 9.26 3.42 -10.18
C ASP A 140 8.56 2.28 -9.43
N LEU A 141 9.30 1.52 -8.63
CA LEU A 141 8.74 0.46 -7.79
C LEU A 141 7.83 1.03 -6.68
N VAL A 142 8.29 2.03 -5.96
CA VAL A 142 7.51 2.70 -4.88
C VAL A 142 6.25 3.32 -5.46
N TYR A 143 6.33 3.98 -6.61
CA TYR A 143 5.22 4.58 -7.34
C TYR A 143 4.13 3.55 -7.66
N THR A 144 4.50 2.39 -8.19
CA THR A 144 3.54 1.32 -8.48
C THR A 144 2.95 0.72 -7.21
N LYS A 145 3.76 0.50 -6.17
CA LYS A 145 3.28 -0.06 -4.89
C LYS A 145 2.32 0.88 -4.16
N ILE A 146 2.56 2.19 -4.16
CA ILE A 146 1.62 3.17 -3.57
C ILE A 146 0.30 3.15 -4.33
N TYR A 147 0.33 3.13 -5.66
CA TYR A 147 -0.90 3.05 -6.46
C TYR A 147 -1.72 1.82 -6.05
N ASN A 148 -1.13 0.65 -6.08
CA ASN A 148 -1.79 -0.62 -5.75
C ASN A 148 -2.31 -0.69 -4.29
N SER A 149 -1.65 0.00 -3.36
CA SER A 149 -1.99 -0.08 -1.95
C SER A 149 -2.96 1.00 -1.48
N LEU A 150 -3.15 2.07 -2.24
CA LEU A 150 -3.93 3.22 -1.80
C LEU A 150 -4.76 3.86 -2.92
N LEU A 151 -4.12 4.28 -4.02
CA LEU A 151 -4.78 5.11 -5.03
C LEU A 151 -5.82 4.33 -5.84
N GLU A 152 -5.55 3.07 -6.19
CA GLU A 152 -6.47 2.24 -6.96
C GLU A 152 -7.84 2.09 -6.29
N ALA A 153 -7.87 1.94 -4.96
CA ALA A 153 -9.13 1.87 -4.22
C ALA A 153 -9.92 3.20 -4.26
N LEU A 154 -9.21 4.33 -4.26
CA LEU A 154 -9.85 5.66 -4.42
C LEU A 154 -10.42 5.81 -5.82
N ASP A 155 -9.65 5.44 -6.84
CA ASP A 155 -10.06 5.47 -8.23
C ASP A 155 -11.28 4.55 -8.47
N ALA A 156 -11.24 3.31 -7.96
CA ALA A 156 -12.34 2.35 -8.08
C ALA A 156 -13.67 2.89 -7.52
N ILE A 157 -13.63 3.44 -6.30
CA ILE A 157 -14.83 3.99 -5.64
C ILE A 157 -15.40 5.17 -6.43
N ASP A 158 -14.56 6.00 -7.02
CA ASP A 158 -14.99 7.19 -7.74
C ASP A 158 -15.48 6.88 -9.15
N THR A 159 -14.89 5.90 -9.80
CA THR A 159 -15.27 5.45 -11.14
C THR A 159 -16.35 4.35 -11.14
N GLY A 160 -16.81 3.93 -9.96
CA GLY A 160 -17.94 3.00 -9.80
C GLY A 160 -17.55 1.53 -10.06
N VAL A 161 -16.32 1.16 -9.75
CA VAL A 161 -15.86 -0.24 -9.82
C VAL A 161 -16.14 -0.92 -8.49
N GLU A 162 -16.89 -2.00 -8.51
CA GLU A 162 -17.22 -2.79 -7.33
C GLU A 162 -16.01 -3.63 -6.85
N MET A 163 -15.91 -3.84 -5.54
CA MET A 163 -14.84 -4.66 -4.95
C MET A 163 -14.92 -6.15 -5.31
N SER A 164 -16.07 -6.60 -5.77
CA SER A 164 -16.36 -7.99 -6.13
C SER A 164 -17.43 -8.06 -7.20
N GLU A 165 -17.33 -9.03 -8.10
CA GLU A 165 -18.40 -9.39 -9.04
C GLU A 165 -19.59 -10.07 -8.37
N ASN A 166 -19.41 -10.55 -7.13
CA ASN A 166 -20.44 -11.21 -6.34
C ASN A 166 -20.88 -10.33 -5.17
N ASP A 167 -21.99 -10.73 -4.53
CA ASP A 167 -22.45 -10.09 -3.29
C ASP A 167 -21.36 -10.11 -2.22
N LEU A 168 -21.14 -8.96 -1.57
CA LEU A 168 -20.19 -8.84 -0.47
C LEU A 168 -20.73 -9.55 0.78
N LEU A 169 -19.90 -10.36 1.44
CA LEU A 169 -20.25 -11.01 2.71
C LEU A 169 -20.41 -9.99 3.86
N TYR A 170 -19.73 -8.87 3.78
CA TYR A 170 -19.85 -7.75 4.72
C TYR A 170 -19.47 -6.44 4.02
N LYS A 171 -19.88 -5.32 4.60
CA LYS A 171 -19.56 -3.97 4.11
C LYS A 171 -18.43 -3.37 4.94
N ASP A 172 -17.30 -3.03 4.29
CA ASP A 172 -16.25 -2.25 4.94
C ASP A 172 -16.56 -0.75 4.85
N THR A 173 -16.65 -0.12 6.01
CA THR A 173 -16.84 1.33 6.16
C THR A 173 -15.69 2.00 6.92
N THR A 174 -14.54 1.34 7.04
CA THR A 174 -13.38 1.81 7.80
C THR A 174 -12.29 2.44 6.92
N GLY A 175 -12.31 2.15 5.61
CA GLY A 175 -11.33 2.65 4.65
C GLY A 175 -11.28 4.18 4.54
N LEU A 176 -10.25 4.71 3.88
CA LEU A 176 -9.99 6.15 3.73
C LEU A 176 -11.20 6.89 3.17
N SER A 177 -11.82 6.40 2.10
CA SER A 177 -13.00 7.02 1.49
C SER A 177 -14.16 7.18 2.47
N SER A 178 -14.42 6.16 3.30
CA SER A 178 -15.46 6.23 4.33
C SER A 178 -15.12 7.20 5.46
N ARG A 179 -13.83 7.31 5.82
CA ARG A 179 -13.33 8.26 6.83
C ARG A 179 -13.52 9.69 6.37
N VAL A 180 -13.11 9.98 5.13
CA VAL A 180 -13.27 11.31 4.52
C VAL A 180 -14.74 11.65 4.27
N ALA A 181 -15.56 10.67 3.84
CA ALA A 181 -16.99 10.90 3.63
C ALA A 181 -17.72 11.36 4.89
N ARG A 182 -17.26 10.93 6.09
CA ARG A 182 -17.82 11.37 7.38
C ARG A 182 -17.54 12.84 7.73
N LEU A 183 -16.60 13.48 7.03
CA LEU A 183 -16.35 14.92 7.18
C LEU A 183 -17.38 15.79 6.46
N ASN A 184 -18.13 15.20 5.50
CA ASN A 184 -19.23 15.97 4.89
C ASN A 184 -20.22 16.38 5.95
N PRO A 185 -20.64 17.65 5.99
CA PRO A 185 -21.66 18.10 6.91
C PRO A 185 -22.93 17.26 6.76
N ARG A 186 -23.56 16.94 7.88
CA ARG A 186 -24.88 16.29 7.90
C ARG A 186 -25.91 17.26 7.34
N TRP A 187 -26.96 16.75 6.71
CA TRP A 187 -28.03 17.58 6.12
C TRP A 187 -28.70 18.55 7.11
N ASN A 188 -28.63 18.25 8.40
CA ASN A 188 -29.22 19.00 9.51
C ASN A 188 -28.15 19.60 10.45
N GLU A 189 -26.89 19.64 10.03
CA GLU A 189 -25.82 20.19 10.86
C GLU A 189 -25.77 21.72 10.71
N VAL A 190 -25.80 22.40 11.85
CA VAL A 190 -25.63 23.84 11.96
C VAL A 190 -24.66 24.15 13.11
N ASP A 191 -23.96 25.27 13.01
CA ASP A 191 -23.10 25.79 14.07
C ASP A 191 -23.95 26.39 15.23
N GLU A 192 -23.29 26.89 16.27
CA GLU A 192 -23.92 27.54 17.43
C GLU A 192 -24.79 28.76 17.05
N ASN A 193 -24.54 29.35 15.88
CA ASN A 193 -25.27 30.53 15.37
C ASN A 193 -26.36 30.12 14.35
N GLY A 194 -26.56 28.83 14.09
CA GLY A 194 -27.53 28.31 13.13
C GLY A 194 -27.06 28.34 11.68
N ASN A 195 -25.77 28.60 11.41
CA ASN A 195 -25.21 28.58 10.07
C ASN A 195 -24.78 27.17 9.65
N THR A 196 -24.73 26.94 8.34
CA THR A 196 -24.12 25.71 7.78
C THR A 196 -22.62 25.69 8.06
N PRO A 197 -22.02 24.49 8.33
CA PRO A 197 -20.58 24.36 8.55
C PRO A 197 -19.75 24.87 7.38
N ASP A 198 -18.52 25.32 7.68
CA ASP A 198 -17.55 25.73 6.65
C ASP A 198 -17.04 24.51 5.88
N TYR A 199 -17.42 24.44 4.61
CA TYR A 199 -17.02 23.35 3.71
C TYR A 199 -15.52 23.40 3.34
N ASP A 200 -14.89 24.56 3.36
CA ASP A 200 -13.48 24.71 3.03
C ASP A 200 -12.61 24.21 4.18
N GLU A 201 -13.01 24.47 5.44
CA GLU A 201 -12.36 23.89 6.61
C GLU A 201 -12.43 22.35 6.59
N ARG A 202 -13.62 21.78 6.34
CA ARG A 202 -13.82 20.32 6.21
C ARG A 202 -12.98 19.72 5.07
N PHE A 203 -12.85 20.45 3.97
CA PHE A 203 -12.01 20.03 2.86
C PHE A 203 -10.51 19.99 3.25
N MET A 204 -10.04 20.97 3.97
CA MET A 204 -8.65 20.98 4.45
C MET A 204 -8.37 19.83 5.42
N GLU A 205 -9.33 19.50 6.29
CA GLU A 205 -9.24 18.33 7.17
C GLU A 205 -9.21 17.02 6.34
N ALA A 206 -10.05 16.91 5.33
CA ALA A 206 -10.04 15.78 4.40
C ALA A 206 -8.69 15.64 3.69
N SER A 207 -8.13 16.74 3.19
CA SER A 207 -6.83 16.76 2.53
C SER A 207 -5.70 16.33 3.48
N LYS A 208 -5.79 16.73 4.75
CA LYS A 208 -4.84 16.27 5.78
C LYS A 208 -4.94 14.76 6.01
N ILE A 209 -6.13 14.21 6.18
CA ILE A 209 -6.34 12.76 6.37
C ILE A 209 -5.82 11.98 5.17
N CYS A 210 -6.11 12.41 3.94
CA CYS A 210 -5.59 11.79 2.72
C CYS A 210 -4.05 11.83 2.70
N GLY A 211 -3.47 12.95 3.08
CA GLY A 211 -2.03 13.14 3.15
C GLY A 211 -1.35 12.26 4.19
N ASP A 212 -1.91 12.18 5.38
CA ASP A 212 -1.40 11.34 6.47
C ASP A 212 -1.39 9.85 6.05
N ASP A 213 -2.46 9.37 5.41
CA ASP A 213 -2.53 7.99 4.89
C ASP A 213 -1.52 7.77 3.75
N PHE A 214 -1.40 8.71 2.80
CA PHE A 214 -0.42 8.64 1.72
C PHE A 214 1.01 8.56 2.24
N LEU A 215 1.37 9.44 3.18
CA LEU A 215 2.70 9.45 3.79
C LEU A 215 2.98 8.17 4.58
N SER A 216 2.00 7.67 5.32
CA SER A 216 2.12 6.42 6.07
C SER A 216 2.39 5.22 5.14
N VAL A 217 1.65 5.12 4.03
CA VAL A 217 1.87 4.07 3.03
C VAL A 217 3.23 4.21 2.36
N MET A 218 3.60 5.42 1.92
CA MET A 218 4.88 5.69 1.28
C MET A 218 6.06 5.37 2.19
N THR A 219 6.02 5.85 3.45
CA THR A 219 7.06 5.58 4.45
C THR A 219 7.22 4.08 4.68
N ARG A 220 6.13 3.35 4.86
CA ARG A 220 6.17 1.90 5.05
C ARG A 220 6.79 1.18 3.84
N ILE A 221 6.46 1.62 2.63
CA ILE A 221 7.04 1.01 1.42
C ILE A 221 8.54 1.33 1.33
N VAL A 222 8.94 2.58 1.51
CA VAL A 222 10.35 3.00 1.34
C VAL A 222 11.24 2.50 2.48
N GLU A 223 10.78 2.59 3.73
CA GLU A 223 11.63 2.33 4.91
C GLU A 223 11.55 0.88 5.42
N SER A 224 10.54 0.12 5.01
CA SER A 224 10.36 -1.26 5.47
C SER A 224 10.24 -2.27 4.34
N ASP A 225 9.37 -2.02 3.36
CA ASP A 225 9.11 -3.00 2.31
C ASP A 225 10.27 -3.07 1.30
N LEU A 226 10.74 -1.92 0.83
CA LEU A 226 11.84 -1.86 -0.14
C LEU A 226 13.14 -2.51 0.38
N PRO A 227 13.63 -2.21 1.60
CA PRO A 227 14.82 -2.89 2.14
C PRO A 227 14.63 -4.39 2.39
N ALA A 228 13.41 -4.85 2.63
CA ALA A 228 13.14 -6.28 2.84
C ALA A 228 13.39 -7.12 1.58
N ARG A 229 13.28 -6.53 0.39
CA ARG A 229 13.48 -7.22 -0.89
C ARG A 229 14.83 -7.91 -0.98
N ASP A 230 15.90 -7.23 -0.60
CA ASP A 230 17.27 -7.78 -0.66
C ASP A 230 17.43 -9.00 0.24
N PHE A 231 16.83 -8.99 1.43
CA PHE A 231 16.82 -10.14 2.34
C PHE A 231 16.07 -11.32 1.75
N VAL A 232 14.92 -11.06 1.12
CA VAL A 232 14.12 -12.11 0.49
C VAL A 232 14.85 -12.69 -0.72
N GLU A 233 15.43 -11.86 -1.58
CA GLU A 233 16.19 -12.30 -2.74
C GLU A 233 17.39 -13.16 -2.36
N LYS A 234 18.16 -12.71 -1.36
CA LYS A 234 19.27 -13.49 -0.83
C LYS A 234 18.83 -14.86 -0.33
N ALA A 235 17.70 -14.93 0.41
CA ALA A 235 17.16 -16.18 0.90
C ALA A 235 16.65 -17.10 -0.23
N VAL A 236 16.00 -16.53 -1.25
CA VAL A 236 15.51 -17.28 -2.42
C VAL A 236 16.66 -17.87 -3.24
N VAL A 237 17.66 -17.06 -3.52
CA VAL A 237 18.86 -17.52 -4.29
C VAL A 237 19.63 -18.56 -3.49
N GLY A 238 19.85 -18.33 -2.20
CA GLY A 238 20.57 -19.23 -1.29
C GLY A 238 19.72 -20.37 -0.70
N ARG A 239 18.53 -20.66 -1.20
CA ARG A 239 17.58 -21.63 -0.60
C ARG A 239 18.15 -23.02 -0.38
N HIS A 240 19.05 -23.49 -1.28
CA HIS A 240 19.70 -24.81 -1.16
C HIS A 240 20.76 -24.87 -0.04
N GLU A 241 21.22 -23.72 0.46
CA GLU A 241 22.07 -23.64 1.66
C GLU A 241 21.23 -23.83 2.93
N THR A 242 19.96 -23.43 2.90
CA THR A 242 19.01 -23.66 4.00
C THR A 242 18.56 -25.10 4.03
N ASP A 243 18.15 -25.65 2.89
CA ASP A 243 17.73 -27.03 2.74
C ASP A 243 17.93 -27.57 1.32
N PRO A 244 18.47 -28.80 1.15
CA PRO A 244 18.70 -29.39 -0.17
C PRO A 244 17.47 -29.45 -1.09
N SER A 245 16.25 -29.51 -0.53
CA SER A 245 15.01 -29.51 -1.33
C SER A 245 14.83 -28.21 -2.12
N GLY A 246 15.38 -27.09 -1.63
CA GLY A 246 15.11 -25.77 -2.17
C GLY A 246 13.70 -25.22 -1.88
N GLU A 247 12.91 -25.92 -1.06
CA GLU A 247 11.52 -25.57 -0.73
C GLU A 247 11.38 -24.87 0.63
N ILE A 248 12.50 -24.65 1.33
CA ILE A 248 12.58 -23.99 2.65
C ILE A 248 13.57 -22.84 2.56
N ILE A 249 13.15 -21.67 2.99
CA ILE A 249 14.04 -20.51 3.16
C ILE A 249 14.06 -20.03 4.60
N HIS A 250 15.09 -19.26 4.94
CA HIS A 250 15.23 -18.71 6.27
C HIS A 250 15.58 -17.23 6.21
N PHE A 251 14.97 -16.43 7.08
CA PHE A 251 15.29 -15.02 7.26
C PHE A 251 16.08 -14.79 8.56
N PRO A 252 17.03 -13.84 8.56
CA PRO A 252 17.86 -13.55 9.75
C PRO A 252 17.05 -12.92 10.88
N THR A 253 15.87 -12.37 10.59
CA THR A 253 14.96 -11.73 11.55
C THR A 253 13.52 -11.92 11.14
N GLY A 254 12.61 -11.85 12.10
CA GLY A 254 11.18 -11.82 11.86
C GLY A 254 10.67 -10.41 11.52
N GLY A 255 9.39 -10.35 11.12
CA GLY A 255 8.71 -9.09 10.83
C GLY A 255 8.96 -8.54 9.42
N LEU A 256 9.74 -9.22 8.58
CA LEU A 256 9.94 -8.81 7.18
C LEU A 256 8.63 -8.93 6.38
N PRO A 257 8.27 -7.96 5.54
CA PRO A 257 7.16 -8.05 4.59
C PRO A 257 7.57 -8.87 3.35
N TRP A 258 7.78 -10.17 3.51
CA TRP A 258 8.43 -11.04 2.55
C TRP A 258 7.52 -11.58 1.43
N LYS A 259 6.20 -11.72 1.66
CA LYS A 259 5.32 -12.50 0.77
C LYS A 259 5.28 -11.96 -0.67
N GLY A 260 5.03 -10.68 -0.85
CA GLY A 260 4.97 -10.07 -2.18
C GLY A 260 6.30 -10.19 -2.93
N HIS A 261 7.41 -9.94 -2.24
CA HIS A 261 8.74 -10.10 -2.81
C HIS A 261 9.03 -11.55 -3.18
N LEU A 262 8.63 -12.52 -2.35
CA LEU A 262 8.83 -13.93 -2.64
C LEU A 262 8.16 -14.34 -3.96
N TYR A 263 6.88 -14.00 -4.15
CA TYR A 263 6.17 -14.38 -5.38
C TYR A 263 6.77 -13.77 -6.64
N GLU A 264 7.19 -12.51 -6.55
CA GLU A 264 7.87 -11.82 -7.65
C GLU A 264 9.23 -12.43 -7.96
N LEU A 265 10.05 -12.66 -6.93
CA LEU A 265 11.40 -13.19 -7.05
C LEU A 265 11.41 -14.65 -7.52
N GLU A 266 10.43 -15.46 -7.14
CA GLU A 266 10.27 -16.82 -7.68
C GLU A 266 10.07 -16.81 -9.20
N LYS A 267 9.31 -15.84 -9.72
CA LYS A 267 9.12 -15.67 -11.17
C LYS A 267 10.39 -15.19 -11.85
N ILE A 268 11.04 -14.16 -11.30
CA ILE A 268 12.28 -13.58 -11.83
C ILE A 268 13.38 -14.64 -11.92
N HIS A 269 13.56 -15.42 -10.87
CA HIS A 269 14.61 -16.44 -10.79
C HIS A 269 14.17 -17.82 -11.28
N SER A 270 12.95 -17.95 -11.82
CA SER A 270 12.37 -19.20 -12.31
C SER A 270 12.51 -20.35 -11.31
N ILE A 271 12.10 -20.09 -10.07
CA ILE A 271 12.25 -21.04 -8.96
C ILE A 271 11.31 -22.24 -9.13
N ASP A 272 11.90 -23.42 -9.19
CA ASP A 272 11.18 -24.72 -9.21
C ASP A 272 12.01 -25.76 -8.41
N PRO A 273 11.44 -26.48 -7.45
CA PRO A 273 10.08 -26.32 -6.93
C PRO A 273 9.87 -25.00 -6.15
N LEU A 274 8.63 -24.54 -6.08
CA LEU A 274 8.27 -23.34 -5.33
C LEU A 274 8.51 -23.51 -3.83
N ILE A 275 8.92 -22.43 -3.17
CA ILE A 275 9.17 -22.40 -1.73
C ILE A 275 7.86 -22.63 -0.96
N LYS A 276 7.88 -23.57 0.01
CA LYS A 276 6.71 -23.96 0.81
C LYS A 276 6.75 -23.46 2.24
N PHE A 277 7.95 -23.33 2.81
CA PHE A 277 8.13 -22.90 4.20
C PHE A 277 9.17 -21.81 4.35
N VAL A 278 8.89 -20.90 5.30
CA VAL A 278 9.79 -19.82 5.71
C VAL A 278 10.09 -19.96 7.19
N LEU A 279 11.38 -19.88 7.54
CA LEU A 279 11.86 -19.92 8.92
C LEU A 279 12.34 -18.53 9.35
N TYR A 280 12.00 -18.11 10.55
CA TYR A 280 12.46 -16.84 11.13
C TYR A 280 12.26 -16.84 12.65
N THR A 281 12.94 -15.93 13.36
CA THR A 281 12.70 -15.72 14.79
C THR A 281 11.63 -14.65 15.02
N ASP A 282 10.78 -14.85 16.03
CA ASP A 282 9.92 -13.78 16.53
C ASP A 282 10.67 -12.82 17.48
N GLN A 283 9.97 -11.81 17.99
CA GLN A 283 10.54 -10.83 18.92
C GLN A 283 11.01 -11.45 20.25
N GLY A 284 10.48 -12.60 20.63
CA GLY A 284 10.88 -13.38 21.81
C GLY A 284 12.03 -14.36 21.56
N GLY A 285 12.59 -14.39 20.34
CA GLY A 285 13.67 -15.30 19.96
C GLY A 285 13.22 -16.74 19.65
N MET A 286 11.90 -17.00 19.63
CA MET A 286 11.37 -18.31 19.27
C MET A 286 11.34 -18.45 17.74
N TRP A 287 11.76 -19.59 17.23
CA TRP A 287 11.73 -19.91 15.81
C TRP A 287 10.33 -20.22 15.33
N ARG A 288 9.98 -19.69 14.18
CA ARG A 288 8.72 -19.91 13.49
C ARG A 288 8.95 -20.71 12.22
N VAL A 289 8.00 -21.60 11.95
CA VAL A 289 7.84 -22.29 10.67
C VAL A 289 6.54 -21.81 10.09
N GLN A 290 6.60 -21.02 9.01
CA GLN A 290 5.41 -20.48 8.40
C GLN A 290 5.24 -21.03 6.99
N ALA A 291 4.05 -21.56 6.70
CA ALA A 291 3.68 -21.99 5.36
C ALA A 291 3.52 -20.79 4.41
N VAL A 292 4.01 -20.94 3.19
CA VAL A 292 3.79 -19.98 2.11
C VAL A 292 2.39 -20.16 1.55
N THR A 293 1.64 -19.08 1.41
CA THR A 293 0.31 -19.12 0.80
C THR A 293 0.41 -19.21 -0.72
N VAL A 294 -0.65 -19.69 -1.37
CA VAL A 294 -0.82 -19.56 -2.82
C VAL A 294 -0.96 -18.07 -3.16
N GLU A 295 -0.30 -17.63 -4.22
CA GLU A 295 -0.39 -16.24 -4.67
C GLU A 295 -1.85 -15.84 -4.95
N GLY A 296 -2.26 -14.66 -4.45
CA GLY A 296 -3.64 -14.20 -4.54
C GLY A 296 -4.64 -14.84 -3.56
N LYS A 297 -4.20 -15.83 -2.77
CA LYS A 297 -5.05 -16.52 -1.79
C LYS A 297 -4.60 -16.25 -0.36
N ALA A 298 -5.39 -15.52 0.40
CA ALA A 298 -5.01 -15.09 1.76
C ALA A 298 -4.92 -16.26 2.77
N PHE A 299 -5.73 -17.30 2.60
CA PHE A 299 -5.91 -18.40 3.57
C PHE A 299 -5.58 -19.78 3.03
N GLU A 300 -5.13 -19.89 1.79
CA GLU A 300 -4.76 -21.16 1.16
C GLU A 300 -3.23 -21.30 1.15
N ASN A 301 -2.70 -22.32 1.82
CA ASN A 301 -1.26 -22.59 1.85
C ASN A 301 -0.84 -23.49 0.67
N ARG A 302 0.35 -23.28 0.13
CA ARG A 302 0.96 -24.22 -0.84
C ARG A 302 1.13 -25.60 -0.25
N LEU A 303 1.53 -25.65 1.03
CA LEU A 303 1.58 -26.84 1.86
C LEU A 303 1.39 -26.42 3.32
N SER A 304 0.42 -27.01 3.99
CA SER A 304 0.20 -26.76 5.42
C SER A 304 1.02 -27.74 6.28
N LEU A 305 1.29 -27.34 7.54
CA LEU A 305 1.85 -28.25 8.53
C LEU A 305 0.91 -29.46 8.74
N PRO A 306 1.46 -30.66 9.07
CA PRO A 306 0.70 -31.91 9.16
C PRO A 306 -0.53 -31.83 10.06
N LYS A 307 -1.62 -32.46 9.66
CA LYS A 307 -2.90 -32.43 10.38
C LYS A 307 -2.76 -32.92 11.83
N ALA A 308 -1.94 -33.95 12.05
CA ALA A 308 -1.69 -34.49 13.40
C ALA A 308 -1.05 -33.50 14.37
N TRP A 309 -0.43 -32.43 13.88
CA TRP A 309 0.23 -31.41 14.71
C TRP A 309 -0.68 -30.20 15.01
N ARG A 310 -1.73 -30.01 14.21
CA ARG A 310 -2.56 -28.80 14.26
C ARG A 310 -3.33 -28.71 15.58
N GLY A 311 -3.21 -27.56 16.24
CA GLY A 311 -3.83 -27.27 17.54
C GLY A 311 -3.09 -27.85 18.74
N VAL A 312 -2.03 -28.65 18.54
CA VAL A 312 -1.23 -29.29 19.60
C VAL A 312 -0.13 -28.33 20.07
N ARG A 313 0.26 -28.45 21.34
CA ARG A 313 1.23 -27.56 22.00
C ARG A 313 2.20 -28.31 22.90
N ASP A 314 3.36 -27.69 23.13
CA ASP A 314 4.39 -28.05 24.12
C ASP A 314 4.73 -29.55 24.16
N ASP A 315 4.72 -30.19 25.30
CA ASP A 315 5.12 -31.59 25.49
C ASP A 315 4.28 -32.57 24.65
N ASP A 316 3.02 -32.26 24.43
CA ASP A 316 2.17 -33.12 23.60
C ASP A 316 2.55 -32.97 22.13
N LEU A 317 2.94 -31.78 21.68
CA LEU A 317 3.46 -31.58 20.33
C LEU A 317 4.82 -32.31 20.14
N GLU A 318 5.70 -32.25 21.12
CA GLU A 318 6.97 -33.01 21.08
C GLU A 318 6.73 -34.53 20.96
N LYS A 319 5.71 -35.05 21.66
CA LYS A 319 5.32 -36.48 21.55
C LYS A 319 4.84 -36.83 20.15
N VAL A 320 4.07 -35.95 19.52
CA VAL A 320 3.49 -36.19 18.17
C VAL A 320 4.54 -36.00 17.09
N THR A 321 5.30 -34.89 17.13
CA THR A 321 6.31 -34.57 16.12
C THR A 321 7.57 -35.39 16.24
N LYS A 322 7.91 -35.85 17.47
CA LYS A 322 9.22 -36.39 17.87
C LYS A 322 10.36 -35.39 17.70
N ILE A 323 10.05 -34.10 17.64
CA ILE A 323 11.00 -33.00 17.49
C ILE A 323 11.09 -32.25 18.82
N LYS A 324 12.25 -32.28 19.45
CA LYS A 324 12.49 -31.58 20.72
C LYS A 324 12.34 -30.08 20.55
N GLY A 325 11.72 -29.42 21.53
CA GLY A 325 11.54 -27.97 21.52
C GLY A 325 10.35 -27.48 20.71
N SER A 326 9.54 -28.38 20.17
CA SER A 326 8.28 -28.02 19.51
C SER A 326 7.33 -27.33 20.49
N ARG A 327 6.80 -26.16 20.13
CA ARG A 327 6.00 -25.33 21.04
C ARG A 327 4.53 -25.27 20.69
N PHE A 328 4.23 -25.10 19.42
CA PHE A 328 2.85 -25.10 18.96
C PHE A 328 2.77 -25.29 17.44
N VAL A 329 1.61 -25.74 16.99
CA VAL A 329 1.15 -25.61 15.60
C VAL A 329 -0.26 -25.04 15.64
N HIS A 330 -0.48 -23.97 14.88
CA HIS A 330 -1.81 -23.33 14.78
C HIS A 330 -2.85 -24.32 14.21
N ALA A 331 -4.10 -24.23 14.65
CA ALA A 331 -5.16 -25.13 14.24
C ALA A 331 -5.39 -25.18 12.73
N ALA A 332 -5.16 -24.08 12.00
CA ALA A 332 -5.21 -24.01 10.54
C ALA A 332 -3.93 -24.53 9.84
N GLY A 333 -2.87 -24.87 10.59
CA GLY A 333 -1.63 -25.43 10.03
C GLY A 333 -0.74 -24.44 9.25
N PHE A 334 -1.00 -23.15 9.29
CA PHE A 334 -0.21 -22.17 8.51
C PHE A 334 1.08 -21.74 9.21
N ILE A 335 1.19 -21.92 10.51
CA ILE A 335 2.35 -21.56 11.31
C ILE A 335 2.55 -22.50 12.50
N GLY A 336 3.81 -22.78 12.81
CA GLY A 336 4.24 -23.47 14.02
C GLY A 336 5.45 -22.80 14.65
N GLY A 337 5.90 -23.30 15.79
CA GLY A 337 7.05 -22.77 16.49
C GLY A 337 7.88 -23.84 17.19
N ASN A 338 9.21 -23.60 17.22
CA ASN A 338 10.17 -24.38 17.95
C ASN A 338 11.09 -23.45 18.75
N SER A 339 11.70 -23.98 19.82
CA SER A 339 12.62 -23.22 20.67
C SER A 339 13.99 -22.95 20.01
N ASN A 340 14.33 -23.64 18.93
CA ASN A 340 15.62 -23.51 18.23
C ASN A 340 15.47 -23.69 16.72
N TYR A 341 16.51 -23.31 15.98
CA TYR A 341 16.54 -23.33 14.50
C TYR A 341 16.44 -24.76 13.95
N GLU A 342 17.23 -25.67 14.50
CA GLU A 342 17.32 -27.06 14.03
C GLU A 342 15.97 -27.76 14.14
N GLY A 343 15.27 -27.53 15.27
CA GLY A 343 13.92 -28.05 15.45
C GLY A 343 12.90 -27.44 14.51
N ALA A 344 12.99 -26.13 14.24
CA ALA A 344 12.12 -25.48 13.27
C ALA A 344 12.36 -25.98 11.84
N LEU A 345 13.63 -26.16 11.45
CA LEU A 345 14.01 -26.71 10.15
C LEU A 345 13.51 -28.17 10.02
N GLU A 346 13.66 -28.97 11.07
CA GLU A 346 13.18 -30.36 11.07
C GLU A 346 11.64 -30.42 10.99
N MET A 347 10.91 -29.49 11.63
CA MET A 347 9.45 -29.40 11.46
C MET A 347 9.08 -29.12 10.00
N ALA A 348 9.80 -28.23 9.32
CA ALA A 348 9.55 -27.94 7.90
C ALA A 348 9.87 -29.15 7.00
N ARG A 349 11.00 -29.83 7.25
CA ARG A 349 11.40 -31.05 6.51
C ARG A 349 10.38 -32.18 6.65
N GLN A 350 9.94 -32.45 7.87
CA GLN A 350 8.92 -33.48 8.10
C GLN A 350 7.58 -33.10 7.46
N ALA A 351 7.24 -31.83 7.43
CA ALA A 351 6.05 -31.36 6.73
C ALA A 351 6.15 -31.55 5.21
N LEU A 352 7.34 -31.38 4.60
CA LEU A 352 7.55 -31.71 3.18
C LEU A 352 7.40 -33.20 2.87
N LEU A 353 7.77 -34.06 3.83
CA LEU A 353 7.70 -35.51 3.67
C LEU A 353 6.31 -36.09 4.00
N ALA A 354 5.53 -35.39 4.80
CA ALA A 354 4.18 -35.80 5.15
C ALA A 354 3.29 -35.74 3.91
N LYS A 355 2.91 -36.88 3.38
CA LYS A 355 1.86 -36.94 2.34
C LYS A 355 0.58 -36.35 2.92
N GLU A 356 -0.08 -35.46 2.20
CA GLU A 356 -1.44 -35.06 2.57
C GLU A 356 -2.33 -36.30 2.48
N GLU A 357 -2.75 -36.82 3.64
CA GLU A 357 -3.81 -37.79 3.77
C GLU A 357 -5.17 -37.11 3.71
#